data_bb4f9acbd64f37cef1931a1f817b55e4
#
_entry.id   bb4f9acbd64f37cef1931a1f817b55e4
#
_cell.length_a   1.000
_cell.length_b   1.000
_cell.length_c   1.000
_cell.angle_alpha   90.00
_cell.angle_beta   90.00
_cell.angle_gamma   90.00
#
_symmetry.space_group_name_H-M   'P 1'
#
loop_
_entity.id
_entity.type
_entity.pdbx_description
1 polymer ?
#
loop_
_entity_poly.entity_id
_entity_poly.type
_entity_poly.pdbx_seq_one_letter_code
_entity_poly.pdbx_strand_id
1 'polypeptide(L)'
;MTAAEVYFLRAEAALRGWNNAGGTAQSLYEKGVETSFTQWGVTSGLSTYLNDNTSKAAAYEDPFNAKNNAASPSTLTIKWNEGATNEEKLERIITQKWLAIFPEGQEAWSEFRRTGYPRLFPVVVNNSGGLIDTKIQIRRLPFPQNEYNTNAAEVQSAISLLGGPDNGGTRLWWDVNKGNF
;
A
#
# COMPACT_ATOMS: atom_id res chain seq x y z
N MET A 1 -5.14 -7.82 12.48
CA MET A 1 -4.66 -6.50 12.97
C MET A 1 -3.59 -6.71 14.03
N THR A 2 -2.41 -6.11 13.85
CA THR A 2 -1.28 -6.19 14.78
C THR A 2 -1.16 -4.91 15.62
N ALA A 3 -0.41 -4.94 16.73
CA ALA A 3 -0.16 -3.72 17.50
C ALA A 3 0.64 -2.68 16.70
N ALA A 4 1.60 -3.12 15.88
CA ALA A 4 2.36 -2.25 14.99
C ALA A 4 1.44 -1.52 13.99
N GLU A 5 0.49 -2.23 13.40
CA GLU A 5 -0.50 -1.67 12.49
C GLU A 5 -1.30 -0.53 13.13
N VAL A 6 -1.74 -0.71 14.37
CA VAL A 6 -2.48 0.33 15.11
C VAL A 6 -1.65 1.60 15.27
N TYR A 7 -0.34 1.48 15.52
CA TYR A 7 0.53 2.66 15.61
C TYR A 7 0.66 3.38 14.27
N PHE A 8 0.76 2.66 13.15
CA PHE A 8 0.81 3.28 11.82
C PHE A 8 -0.51 3.97 11.44
N LEU A 9 -1.66 3.36 11.77
CA LEU A 9 -2.97 4.01 11.59
C LEU A 9 -3.07 5.31 12.41
N ARG A 10 -2.58 5.30 13.64
CA ARG A 10 -2.51 6.50 14.49
C ARG A 10 -1.52 7.53 13.93
N ALA A 11 -0.39 7.10 13.36
CA ALA A 11 0.57 7.99 12.72
C ALA A 11 -0.07 8.71 11.52
N GLU A 12 -0.83 8.00 10.70
CA GLU A 12 -1.61 8.60 9.61
C GLU A 12 -2.69 9.58 10.16
N ALA A 13 -3.42 9.19 11.20
CA ALA A 13 -4.42 10.06 11.84
C ALA A 13 -3.78 11.38 12.33
N ALA A 14 -2.61 11.30 12.97
CA ALA A 14 -1.86 12.48 13.40
C ALA A 14 -1.39 13.32 12.20
N LEU A 15 -0.91 12.71 11.13
CA LEU A 15 -0.49 13.38 9.90
C LEU A 15 -1.67 14.15 9.25
N ARG A 16 -2.87 13.60 9.32
CA ARG A 16 -4.11 14.22 8.81
C ARG A 16 -4.71 15.27 9.77
N GLY A 17 -4.09 15.50 10.92
CA GLY A 17 -4.57 16.45 11.93
C GLY A 17 -5.84 15.99 12.68
N TRP A 18 -6.11 14.67 12.72
CA TRP A 18 -7.26 14.16 13.47
C TRP A 18 -6.99 14.21 14.98
N ASN A 19 -8.02 14.58 15.72
CA ASN A 19 -7.94 14.68 17.18
C ASN A 19 -7.69 13.30 17.82
N ASN A 20 -7.02 13.28 18.96
CA ASN A 20 -6.81 12.10 19.81
C ASN A 20 -5.96 10.98 19.15
N ALA A 21 -5.10 11.31 18.18
CA ALA A 21 -4.16 10.33 17.64
C ALA A 21 -3.19 9.77 18.70
N GLY A 22 -2.95 10.51 19.79
CA GLY A 22 -2.18 10.07 20.94
C GLY A 22 -0.66 10.20 20.80
N GLY A 23 -0.21 11.06 19.86
CA GLY A 23 1.19 11.38 19.63
C GLY A 23 1.37 12.16 18.33
N THR A 24 2.60 12.54 18.01
CA THR A 24 2.95 13.11 16.71
C THR A 24 3.04 12.01 15.65
N ALA A 25 2.90 12.38 14.38
CA ALA A 25 3.06 11.42 13.27
C ALA A 25 4.41 10.70 13.35
N GLN A 26 5.49 11.43 13.65
CA GLN A 26 6.82 10.87 13.85
C GLN A 26 6.88 9.87 15.00
N SER A 27 6.46 10.26 16.20
CA SER A 27 6.57 9.40 17.39
C SER A 27 5.75 8.11 17.24
N LEU A 28 4.60 8.18 16.58
CA LEU A 28 3.74 7.04 16.30
C LEU A 28 4.30 6.14 15.20
N TYR A 29 4.90 6.73 14.16
CA TYR A 29 5.64 6.00 13.12
C TYR A 29 6.80 5.19 13.72
N GLU A 30 7.67 5.85 14.50
CA GLU A 30 8.82 5.21 15.14
C GLU A 30 8.35 4.11 16.10
N LYS A 31 7.27 4.35 16.84
CA LYS A 31 6.68 3.34 17.75
C LYS A 31 6.08 2.16 16.97
N GLY A 32 5.52 2.38 15.81
CA GLY A 32 5.05 1.32 14.91
C GLY A 32 6.19 0.41 14.46
N VAL A 33 7.32 0.99 14.04
CA VAL A 33 8.53 0.24 13.66
C VAL A 33 9.08 -0.55 14.85
N GLU A 34 9.25 0.10 16.01
CA GLU A 34 9.71 -0.56 17.25
C GLU A 34 8.83 -1.76 17.62
N THR A 35 7.52 -1.58 17.54
CA THR A 35 6.54 -2.63 17.86
C THR A 35 6.64 -3.79 16.89
N SER A 36 6.85 -3.52 15.60
CA SER A 36 7.08 -4.56 14.59
C SER A 36 8.35 -5.34 14.86
N PHE A 37 9.46 -4.67 15.17
CA PHE A 37 10.73 -5.31 15.55
C PHE A 37 10.56 -6.22 16.77
N THR A 38 9.83 -5.74 17.78
CA THR A 38 9.52 -6.52 18.99
C THR A 38 8.68 -7.75 18.66
N GLN A 39 7.65 -7.61 17.81
CA GLN A 39 6.78 -8.71 17.41
C GLN A 39 7.57 -9.85 16.74
N TRP A 40 8.57 -9.50 15.95
CA TRP A 40 9.40 -10.48 15.24
C TRP A 40 10.64 -10.92 16.01
N GLY A 41 10.84 -10.43 17.24
CA GLY A 41 11.99 -10.77 18.08
C GLY A 41 13.34 -10.25 17.55
N VAL A 42 13.33 -9.25 16.68
CA VAL A 42 14.53 -8.67 16.04
C VAL A 42 14.75 -7.27 16.60
N THR A 43 15.18 -7.17 17.85
CA THR A 43 15.39 -5.86 18.52
C THR A 43 16.77 -5.26 18.25
N SER A 44 17.75 -6.08 17.90
CA SER A 44 19.08 -5.61 17.47
C SER A 44 18.97 -4.85 16.14
N GLY A 45 19.59 -3.68 16.06
CA GLY A 45 19.57 -2.88 14.84
C GLY A 45 18.40 -1.89 14.69
N LEU A 46 17.43 -1.87 15.61
CA LEU A 46 16.30 -0.93 15.58
C LEU A 46 16.76 0.54 15.47
N SER A 47 17.71 0.94 16.31
CA SER A 47 18.23 2.31 16.28
C SER A 47 18.91 2.65 14.96
N THR A 48 19.69 1.72 14.40
CA THR A 48 20.33 1.88 13.08
C THR A 48 19.28 2.01 11.99
N TYR A 49 18.26 1.17 12.02
CA TYR A 49 17.16 1.19 11.05
C TYR A 49 16.40 2.52 11.09
N LEU A 50 15.94 2.96 12.26
CA LEU A 50 15.19 4.21 12.42
C LEU A 50 16.00 5.46 12.04
N ASN A 51 17.33 5.41 12.13
CA ASN A 51 18.22 6.50 11.77
C ASN A 51 18.76 6.43 10.35
N ASP A 52 18.39 5.41 9.58
CA ASP A 52 18.85 5.25 8.20
C ASP A 52 18.21 6.29 7.27
N ASN A 53 19.02 7.25 6.88
CA ASN A 53 18.66 8.32 5.95
C ASN A 53 19.32 8.15 4.57
N THR A 54 19.89 7.01 4.28
CA THR A 54 20.68 6.72 3.07
C THR A 54 20.11 5.57 2.24
N SER A 55 19.71 4.47 2.88
CA SER A 55 19.19 3.30 2.20
C SER A 55 17.82 3.55 1.61
N LYS A 56 17.63 3.12 0.38
CA LYS A 56 16.39 3.20 -0.41
C LYS A 56 16.00 1.82 -0.89
N ALA A 57 14.74 1.65 -1.26
CA ALA A 57 14.31 0.41 -1.89
C ALA A 57 15.13 0.14 -3.15
N ALA A 58 15.72 -1.06 -3.25
CA ALA A 58 16.52 -1.48 -4.40
C ALA A 58 15.65 -1.68 -5.64
N ALA A 59 16.26 -1.69 -6.82
CA ALA A 59 15.60 -2.15 -8.04
C ALA A 59 15.26 -3.65 -7.92
N TYR A 60 14.21 -4.06 -8.59
CA TYR A 60 13.88 -5.47 -8.75
C TYR A 60 14.69 -6.05 -9.92
N GLU A 61 15.44 -7.08 -9.65
CA GLU A 61 16.19 -7.84 -10.64
C GLU A 61 15.69 -9.28 -10.63
N ASP A 62 15.04 -9.70 -11.73
CA ASP A 62 14.53 -11.05 -11.88
C ASP A 62 15.68 -12.01 -12.22
N PRO A 63 15.94 -13.02 -11.39
CA PRO A 63 17.07 -13.93 -11.59
C PRO A 63 16.92 -14.84 -12.81
N PHE A 64 15.74 -14.93 -13.40
CA PHE A 64 15.44 -15.83 -14.51
C PHE A 64 15.14 -15.08 -15.82
N ASN A 65 14.60 -13.87 -15.75
CA ASN A 65 14.19 -13.13 -16.93
C ASN A 65 14.33 -11.61 -16.75
N ALA A 66 15.41 -11.05 -17.24
CA ALA A 66 15.71 -9.63 -17.17
C ALA A 66 14.62 -8.72 -17.77
N LYS A 67 13.69 -9.25 -18.59
CA LYS A 67 12.54 -8.48 -19.10
C LYS A 67 11.58 -8.06 -17.98
N ASN A 68 11.63 -8.73 -16.84
CA ASN A 68 10.82 -8.39 -15.65
C ASN A 68 11.49 -7.36 -14.74
N ASN A 69 12.74 -6.98 -15.02
CA ASN A 69 13.46 -6.02 -14.19
C ASN A 69 12.73 -4.68 -14.13
N ALA A 70 12.74 -4.07 -12.96
CA ALA A 70 12.11 -2.77 -12.74
C ALA A 70 12.94 -1.90 -11.79
N ALA A 71 13.12 -0.65 -12.15
CA ALA A 71 13.70 0.32 -11.23
C ALA A 71 12.80 0.53 -10.00
N SER A 72 13.39 0.82 -8.85
CA SER A 72 12.61 1.16 -7.66
C SER A 72 11.72 2.39 -7.93
N PRO A 73 10.41 2.29 -7.68
CA PRO A 73 9.51 3.42 -7.85
C PRO A 73 9.53 4.40 -6.66
N SER A 74 10.18 4.05 -5.55
CA SER A 74 10.32 4.89 -4.36
C SER A 74 11.76 5.35 -4.16
N THR A 75 11.92 6.59 -3.73
CA THR A 75 13.22 7.19 -3.36
C THR A 75 13.31 7.49 -1.87
N LEU A 76 12.29 7.10 -1.09
CA LEU A 76 12.25 7.39 0.34
C LEU A 76 13.26 6.55 1.12
N THR A 77 13.78 7.16 2.17
CA THR A 77 14.59 6.51 3.20
C THR A 77 13.72 6.17 4.41
N ILE A 78 14.26 5.39 5.34
CA ILE A 78 13.53 4.91 6.53
C ILE A 78 13.35 6.03 7.55
N LYS A 79 14.42 6.80 7.81
CA LYS A 79 14.39 7.86 8.80
C LYS A 79 13.27 8.86 8.54
N TRP A 80 12.54 9.21 9.60
CA TRP A 80 11.52 10.25 9.52
C TRP A 80 12.14 11.58 9.07
N ASN A 81 11.45 12.27 8.18
CA ASN A 81 11.82 13.61 7.72
C ASN A 81 10.65 14.59 7.97
N GLU A 82 10.79 15.43 8.96
CA GLU A 82 9.73 16.41 9.30
C GLU A 82 9.54 17.46 8.22
N GLY A 83 10.57 17.80 7.46
CA GLY A 83 10.50 18.73 6.33
C GLY A 83 9.92 18.17 5.04
N ALA A 84 9.58 16.85 5.00
CA ALA A 84 8.99 16.23 3.84
C ALA A 84 7.52 16.64 3.64
N THR A 85 7.01 16.51 2.43
CA THR A 85 5.59 16.72 2.13
C THR A 85 4.69 15.69 2.86
N ASN A 86 3.41 16.01 3.04
CA ASN A 86 2.47 15.07 3.65
C ASN A 86 2.34 13.77 2.85
N GLU A 87 2.41 13.84 1.51
CA GLU A 87 2.42 12.63 0.66
C GLU A 87 3.66 11.75 0.92
N GLU A 88 4.86 12.33 1.03
CA GLU A 88 6.07 11.58 1.34
C GLU A 88 6.06 11.00 2.77
N LYS A 89 5.50 11.74 3.72
CA LYS A 89 5.28 11.25 5.09
C LYS A 89 4.29 10.07 5.09
N LEU A 90 3.20 10.18 4.34
CA LEU A 90 2.22 9.09 4.21
C LEU A 90 2.82 7.86 3.51
N GLU A 91 3.54 8.05 2.41
CA GLU A 91 4.24 6.95 1.74
C GLU A 91 5.15 6.21 2.71
N ARG A 92 5.90 6.93 3.55
CA ARG A 92 6.79 6.34 4.57
C ARG A 92 6.00 5.54 5.60
N ILE A 93 4.90 6.08 6.14
CA ILE A 93 4.04 5.40 7.11
C ILE A 93 3.46 4.12 6.51
N ILE A 94 2.85 4.20 5.32
CA ILE A 94 2.19 3.07 4.69
C ILE A 94 3.19 2.01 4.25
N THR A 95 4.38 2.39 3.80
CA THR A 95 5.44 1.44 3.46
C THR A 95 5.86 0.62 4.68
N GLN A 96 6.04 1.24 5.83
CA GLN A 96 6.38 0.53 7.06
C GLN A 96 5.20 -0.28 7.61
N LYS A 97 3.97 0.22 7.50
CA LYS A 97 2.76 -0.55 7.80
C LYS A 97 2.72 -1.83 6.96
N TRP A 98 2.93 -1.72 5.65
CA TRP A 98 2.91 -2.83 4.71
C TRP A 98 3.92 -3.93 5.09
N LEU A 99 5.14 -3.55 5.50
CA LEU A 99 6.13 -4.50 6.01
C LEU A 99 5.69 -5.14 7.34
N ALA A 100 5.13 -4.36 8.25
CA ALA A 100 4.75 -4.82 9.59
C ALA A 100 3.55 -5.77 9.62
N ILE A 101 2.62 -5.64 8.65
CA ILE A 101 1.43 -6.49 8.58
C ILE A 101 1.65 -7.80 7.84
N PHE A 102 2.86 -8.08 7.35
CA PHE A 102 3.14 -9.38 6.70
C PHE A 102 2.72 -10.54 7.61
N PRO A 103 2.00 -11.55 7.13
CA PRO A 103 1.60 -11.84 5.75
C PRO A 103 0.14 -11.45 5.38
N GLU A 104 -0.41 -10.40 5.97
CA GLU A 104 -1.80 -9.96 5.76
C GLU A 104 -2.01 -9.30 4.36
N GLY A 105 -1.99 -10.12 3.31
CA GLY A 105 -2.04 -9.64 1.93
C GLY A 105 -3.31 -8.87 1.56
N GLN A 106 -4.45 -9.23 2.15
CA GLN A 106 -5.73 -8.55 1.88
C GLN A 106 -5.73 -7.10 2.38
N GLU A 107 -5.21 -6.88 3.59
CA GLU A 107 -5.05 -5.54 4.14
C GLU A 107 -4.02 -4.73 3.36
N ALA A 108 -2.88 -5.35 3.03
CA ALA A 108 -1.83 -4.72 2.23
C ALA A 108 -2.37 -4.24 0.86
N TRP A 109 -3.19 -5.06 0.19
CA TRP A 109 -3.83 -4.68 -1.07
C TRP A 109 -4.89 -3.58 -0.89
N SER A 110 -5.63 -3.59 0.21
CA SER A 110 -6.62 -2.54 0.52
C SER A 110 -5.94 -1.20 0.75
N GLU A 111 -4.84 -1.16 1.49
CA GLU A 111 -4.05 0.04 1.72
C GLU A 111 -3.44 0.60 0.42
N PHE A 112 -2.89 -0.28 -0.42
CA PHE A 112 -2.38 0.14 -1.72
C PHE A 112 -3.46 0.77 -2.59
N ARG A 113 -4.66 0.20 -2.62
CA ARG A 113 -5.78 0.78 -3.37
C ARG A 113 -6.27 2.11 -2.79
N ARG A 114 -6.29 2.22 -1.47
CA ARG A 114 -6.77 3.42 -0.76
C ARG A 114 -5.80 4.60 -0.92
N THR A 115 -4.49 4.36 -0.83
CA THR A 115 -3.47 5.40 -0.72
C THR A 115 -2.55 5.51 -1.93
N GLY A 116 -2.45 4.47 -2.75
CA GLY A 116 -1.41 4.33 -3.78
C GLY A 116 -0.06 3.90 -3.22
N TYR A 117 0.05 3.62 -1.91
CA TYR A 117 1.28 3.23 -1.22
C TYR A 117 1.19 1.83 -0.61
N PRO A 118 2.33 1.13 -0.43
CA PRO A 118 3.66 1.51 -0.90
C PRO A 118 3.71 1.61 -2.43
N ARG A 119 4.69 2.32 -2.97
CA ARG A 119 4.94 2.30 -4.41
C ARG A 119 5.46 0.92 -4.80
N LEU A 120 4.57 0.09 -5.31
CA LEU A 120 4.90 -1.26 -5.77
C LEU A 120 5.59 -1.21 -7.13
N PHE A 121 6.42 -2.22 -7.42
CA PHE A 121 7.03 -2.37 -8.74
C PHE A 121 5.96 -2.50 -9.82
N PRO A 122 6.14 -1.86 -10.99
CA PRO A 122 5.21 -2.05 -12.10
C PRO A 122 5.28 -3.50 -12.60
N VAL A 123 4.16 -4.02 -13.09
CA VAL A 123 4.11 -5.31 -13.79
C VAL A 123 4.61 -5.07 -15.21
N VAL A 124 5.93 -5.17 -15.42
CA VAL A 124 6.58 -4.80 -16.69
C VAL A 124 6.07 -5.66 -17.86
N VAL A 125 5.96 -6.98 -17.65
CA VAL A 125 5.36 -7.89 -18.62
C VAL A 125 3.89 -8.10 -18.25
N ASN A 126 3.02 -7.33 -18.86
CA ASN A 126 1.58 -7.30 -18.57
C ASN A 126 0.77 -7.96 -19.70
N ASN A 127 0.23 -9.13 -19.41
CA ASN A 127 -0.55 -9.93 -20.36
C ASN A 127 -2.07 -9.70 -20.27
N SER A 128 -2.51 -8.63 -19.62
CA SER A 128 -3.95 -8.34 -19.44
C SER A 128 -4.66 -7.81 -20.69
N GLY A 129 -3.96 -7.61 -21.81
CA GLY A 129 -4.54 -7.02 -23.02
C GLY A 129 -4.98 -5.55 -22.82
N GLY A 130 -4.37 -4.83 -21.89
CA GLY A 130 -4.69 -3.43 -21.58
C GLY A 130 -5.81 -3.25 -20.54
N LEU A 131 -6.36 -4.34 -19.99
CA LEU A 131 -7.41 -4.26 -18.96
C LEU A 131 -6.86 -3.78 -17.60
N ILE A 132 -5.61 -4.09 -17.30
CA ILE A 132 -4.95 -3.74 -16.04
C ILE A 132 -3.78 -2.80 -16.33
N ASP A 133 -3.74 -1.67 -15.67
CA ASP A 133 -2.59 -0.75 -15.75
C ASP A 133 -1.37 -1.36 -15.02
N THR A 134 -0.18 -1.20 -15.60
CA THR A 134 1.06 -1.78 -15.09
C THR A 134 1.51 -1.22 -13.74
N LYS A 135 1.15 0.03 -13.43
CA LYS A 135 1.56 0.75 -12.21
C LYS A 135 0.52 0.67 -11.11
N ILE A 136 -0.74 0.89 -11.47
CA ILE A 136 -1.83 0.88 -10.48
C ILE A 136 -2.41 -0.51 -10.22
N GLN A 137 -2.06 -1.49 -11.05
CA GLN A 137 -2.34 -2.91 -10.88
C GLN A 137 -3.84 -3.25 -10.72
N ILE A 138 -4.15 -4.42 -10.18
CA ILE A 138 -5.53 -4.89 -10.00
C ILE A 138 -6.23 -4.06 -8.92
N ARG A 139 -7.39 -3.49 -9.27
CA ARG A 139 -8.20 -2.65 -8.37
C ARG A 139 -9.36 -3.38 -7.72
N ARG A 140 -9.88 -4.43 -8.35
CA ARG A 140 -10.94 -5.31 -7.82
C ARG A 140 -10.90 -6.68 -8.48
N LEU A 141 -11.57 -7.64 -7.87
CA LEU A 141 -11.90 -8.89 -8.54
C LEU A 141 -13.22 -8.72 -9.33
N PRO A 142 -13.36 -9.28 -10.53
CA PRO A 142 -14.64 -9.33 -11.24
C PRO A 142 -15.65 -10.18 -10.48
N PHE A 143 -16.92 -10.05 -10.82
CA PHE A 143 -17.94 -10.95 -10.28
C PHE A 143 -17.66 -12.40 -10.68
N PRO A 144 -17.91 -13.39 -9.78
CA PRO A 144 -17.71 -14.79 -10.11
C PRO A 144 -18.60 -15.23 -11.26
N GLN A 145 -18.12 -16.14 -12.11
CA GLN A 145 -18.90 -16.67 -13.23
C GLN A 145 -20.22 -17.31 -12.79
N ASN A 146 -20.23 -17.88 -11.57
CA ASN A 146 -21.45 -18.50 -11.04
C ASN A 146 -22.59 -17.48 -10.87
N GLU A 147 -22.28 -16.23 -10.47
CA GLU A 147 -23.28 -15.15 -10.36
C GLU A 147 -23.88 -14.81 -11.74
N TYR A 148 -23.06 -14.78 -12.78
CA TYR A 148 -23.57 -14.59 -14.15
C TYR A 148 -24.50 -15.71 -14.59
N ASN A 149 -24.28 -16.94 -14.14
CA ASN A 149 -25.08 -18.10 -14.53
C ASN A 149 -26.41 -18.18 -13.77
N THR A 150 -26.42 -17.75 -12.51
CA THR A 150 -27.58 -17.96 -11.61
C THR A 150 -28.34 -16.68 -11.27
N ASN A 151 -27.72 -15.50 -11.44
CA ASN A 151 -28.27 -14.23 -10.98
C ASN A 151 -27.91 -13.07 -11.96
N ALA A 152 -27.94 -13.35 -13.26
CA ALA A 152 -27.46 -12.46 -14.30
C ALA A 152 -28.09 -11.03 -14.27
N ALA A 153 -29.39 -10.94 -13.94
CA ALA A 153 -30.08 -9.65 -13.89
C ALA A 153 -29.51 -8.73 -12.81
N GLU A 154 -29.27 -9.27 -11.61
CA GLU A 154 -28.72 -8.50 -10.51
C GLU A 154 -27.23 -8.17 -10.72
N VAL A 155 -26.48 -9.07 -11.37
CA VAL A 155 -25.10 -8.77 -11.78
C VAL A 155 -25.07 -7.58 -12.73
N GLN A 156 -25.95 -7.51 -13.74
CA GLN A 156 -26.03 -6.35 -14.65
C GLN A 156 -26.42 -5.07 -13.91
N SER A 157 -27.35 -5.16 -12.96
CA SER A 157 -27.70 -4.04 -12.09
C SER A 157 -26.47 -3.56 -11.28
N ALA A 158 -25.73 -4.48 -10.66
CA ALA A 158 -24.54 -4.16 -9.90
C ALA A 158 -23.41 -3.56 -10.76
N ILE A 159 -23.21 -4.07 -11.98
CA ILE A 159 -22.23 -3.53 -12.94
C ILE A 159 -22.54 -2.06 -13.27
N SER A 160 -23.80 -1.70 -13.42
CA SER A 160 -24.20 -0.31 -13.68
C SER A 160 -23.75 0.67 -12.60
N LEU A 161 -23.54 0.20 -11.37
CA LEU A 161 -23.10 0.99 -10.22
C LEU A 161 -21.57 1.10 -10.10
N LEU A 162 -20.81 0.29 -10.87
CA LEU A 162 -19.34 0.29 -10.78
C LEU A 162 -18.67 1.52 -11.40
N GLY A 163 -19.35 2.25 -12.28
CA GLY A 163 -18.74 3.33 -13.03
C GLY A 163 -17.76 2.87 -14.12
N GLY A 164 -17.76 1.57 -14.45
CA GLY A 164 -16.93 0.94 -15.48
C GLY A 164 -17.27 -0.54 -15.68
N PRO A 165 -16.59 -1.24 -16.61
CA PRO A 165 -16.86 -2.64 -16.89
C PRO A 165 -16.48 -3.56 -15.71
N ASP A 166 -17.07 -4.75 -15.65
CA ASP A 166 -16.72 -5.76 -14.65
C ASP A 166 -15.38 -6.41 -14.98
N ASN A 167 -14.30 -5.75 -14.60
CA ASN A 167 -12.94 -6.28 -14.73
C ASN A 167 -12.03 -5.77 -13.60
N GLY A 168 -10.80 -6.29 -13.55
CA GLY A 168 -9.83 -5.96 -12.53
C GLY A 168 -9.26 -4.53 -12.59
N GLY A 169 -9.47 -3.78 -13.67
CA GLY A 169 -9.01 -2.39 -13.80
C GLY A 169 -10.01 -1.36 -13.28
N THR A 170 -11.27 -1.74 -13.08
CA THR A 170 -12.32 -0.83 -12.59
C THR A 170 -12.16 -0.58 -11.10
N ARG A 171 -12.17 0.70 -10.71
CA ARG A 171 -12.04 1.13 -9.31
C ARG A 171 -13.36 0.94 -8.55
N LEU A 172 -13.27 0.71 -7.25
CA LEU A 172 -14.39 0.76 -6.34
C LEU A 172 -14.65 2.21 -5.92
N TRP A 173 -15.83 2.50 -5.38
CA TRP A 173 -16.26 3.85 -5.00
C TRP A 173 -15.32 4.56 -3.99
N TRP A 174 -14.63 3.80 -3.15
CA TRP A 174 -13.67 4.32 -2.17
C TRP A 174 -12.23 4.39 -2.69
N ASP A 175 -11.94 3.69 -3.79
CA ASP A 175 -10.64 3.69 -4.47
C ASP A 175 -10.58 4.88 -5.43
N VAL A 176 -10.41 6.06 -4.89
CA VAL A 176 -10.48 7.31 -5.65
C VAL A 176 -9.14 7.64 -6.32
N ASN A 177 -9.20 8.13 -7.56
CA ASN A 177 -8.01 8.53 -8.32
C ASN A 177 -7.64 10.00 -8.06
N LYS A 178 -7.25 10.31 -6.84
CA LYS A 178 -6.81 11.66 -6.42
C LYS A 178 -5.69 11.57 -5.37
N GLY A 179 -4.99 12.67 -5.12
CA GLY A 179 -4.02 12.78 -4.03
C GLY A 179 -4.67 12.54 -2.66
N ASN A 180 -3.85 12.18 -1.67
CA ASN A 180 -4.32 11.89 -0.30
C ASN A 180 -4.53 13.18 0.52
N PHE A 181 -3.94 14.28 0.10
CA PHE A 181 -3.97 15.60 0.73
C PHE A 181 -4.36 16.70 -0.25
#